data_4fd599c225631ce0027dedf5607017e7
#
_entry.id   4fd599c225631ce0027dedf5607017e7
#
_cell.length_a   1.000
_cell.length_b   1.000
_cell.length_c   1.000
_cell.angle_alpha   90.00
_cell.angle_beta   90.00
_cell.angle_gamma   90.00
#
_symmetry.space_group_name_H-M   'P 1'
#
loop_
_entity.id
_entity.type
_entity.pdbx_description
1 polymer ?
#
loop_
_entity_poly.entity_id
_entity_poly.type
_entity_poly.pdbx_seq_one_letter_code
_entity_poly.pdbx_strand_id
1 'polypeptide(L)' 'MNYKDVYRRPPITDREWVMPFGKHKGQTIEYILDVEPWYITWLQENTDLDFDHTIIEDANK' A
#
# COMPACT_ATOMS: atom_id res chain seq x y z
N MET A 1 -0.09 -0.83 22.23
CA MET A 1 -0.95 -0.35 21.14
C MET A 1 -0.08 0.34 20.11
N ASN A 2 -0.19 -0.05 18.87
CA ASN A 2 0.65 0.56 17.88
C ASN A 2 -0.01 1.81 17.29
N TYR A 3 0.76 2.52 16.51
CA TYR A 3 0.39 3.77 15.91
C TYR A 3 -0.90 3.71 15.09
N LYS A 4 -1.05 2.66 14.28
CA LYS A 4 -2.22 2.51 13.42
C LYS A 4 -3.51 2.34 14.19
N ASP A 5 -3.44 1.74 15.36
CA ASP A 5 -4.62 1.54 16.20
C ASP A 5 -5.15 2.87 16.72
N VAL A 6 -4.26 3.84 16.92
CA VAL A 6 -4.64 5.15 17.47
C VAL A 6 -5.32 6.01 16.41
N TYR A 7 -4.77 6.05 15.21
CA TYR A 7 -5.27 6.96 14.18
C TYR A 7 -6.34 6.40 13.29
N ARG A 8 -6.42 5.12 13.18
CA ARG A 8 -7.53 4.44 12.52
C ARG A 8 -7.93 4.97 11.15
N ARG A 9 -6.97 5.17 10.30
CA ARG A 9 -7.27 5.57 8.93
C ARG A 9 -7.91 4.38 8.20
N PRO A 10 -8.92 4.65 7.35
CA PRO A 10 -9.45 3.55 6.54
C PRO A 10 -8.35 3.04 5.60
N PRO A 11 -8.33 1.73 5.35
CA PRO A 11 -7.32 1.18 4.44
C PRO A 11 -7.53 1.69 3.01
N ILE A 12 -6.43 1.76 2.28
CA ILE A 12 -6.46 2.15 0.87
C ILE A 12 -7.09 1.01 0.08
N THR A 13 -8.22 1.30 -0.57
CA THR A 13 -8.93 0.30 -1.37
C THR A 13 -8.86 0.61 -2.86
N ASP A 14 -8.54 1.85 -3.21
CA ASP A 14 -8.53 2.32 -4.59
C ASP A 14 -7.21 1.97 -5.27
N ARG A 15 -7.26 1.09 -6.25
CA ARG A 15 -6.05 0.67 -6.98
C ARG A 15 -5.51 1.78 -7.88
N GLU A 16 -6.26 2.84 -8.09
CA GLU A 16 -5.80 4.01 -8.83
C GLU A 16 -5.17 5.07 -7.92
N TRP A 17 -5.09 4.78 -6.62
CA TRP A 17 -4.44 5.68 -5.68
C TRP A 17 -2.98 5.85 -6.08
N VAL A 18 -2.52 7.09 -6.08
CA VAL A 18 -1.20 7.45 -6.58
C VAL A 18 -0.22 7.60 -5.42
N MET A 19 0.95 6.96 -5.55
CA MET A 19 2.00 7.05 -4.53
C MET A 19 2.50 8.48 -4.40
N PRO A 20 2.49 9.02 -3.17
CA PRO A 20 2.92 10.40 -2.95
C PRO A 20 4.42 10.54 -2.71
N PHE A 21 5.15 9.43 -2.58
CA PHE A 21 6.58 9.48 -2.27
C PHE A 21 7.27 8.18 -2.69
N GLY A 22 8.59 8.18 -2.60
CA GLY A 22 9.40 7.00 -2.83
C GLY A 22 9.70 6.72 -4.29
N LYS A 23 10.24 5.54 -4.57
CA LYS A 23 10.69 5.20 -5.93
C LYS A 23 9.56 5.11 -6.94
N HIS A 24 8.33 4.91 -6.47
CA HIS A 24 7.16 4.83 -7.34
C HIS A 24 6.26 6.05 -7.23
N LYS A 25 6.82 7.18 -6.80
CA LYS A 25 6.06 8.43 -6.71
C LYS A 25 5.40 8.74 -8.05
N GLY A 26 4.10 9.05 -8.01
CA GLY A 26 3.34 9.38 -9.21
C GLY A 26 2.74 8.17 -9.91
N GLN A 27 2.98 6.97 -9.39
CA GLN A 27 2.47 5.74 -9.99
C GLN A 27 1.30 5.20 -9.19
N THR A 28 0.40 4.50 -9.87
CA THR A 28 -0.79 3.94 -9.20
C THR A 28 -0.44 2.65 -8.47
N ILE A 29 -1.28 2.29 -7.51
CA ILE A 29 -1.16 1.01 -6.80
C ILE A 29 -1.23 -0.15 -7.80
N GLU A 30 -2.13 -0.07 -8.77
CA GLU A 30 -2.26 -1.12 -9.78
C GLU A 30 -0.98 -1.31 -10.57
N TYR A 31 -0.33 -0.22 -10.94
CA TYR A 31 0.94 -0.29 -11.64
C TYR A 31 2.01 -0.98 -10.78
N ILE A 32 2.09 -0.59 -9.50
CA ILE A 32 3.07 -1.16 -8.59
C ILE A 32 2.83 -2.66 -8.38
N LEU A 33 1.56 -3.05 -8.26
CA LEU A 33 1.21 -4.47 -8.13
C LEU A 33 1.65 -5.28 -9.35
N ASP A 34 1.68 -4.64 -10.51
CA ASP A 34 2.10 -5.29 -11.74
C ASP A 34 3.62 -5.43 -11.85
N VAL A 35 4.36 -4.38 -11.52
CA VAL A 35 5.81 -4.36 -11.74
C VAL A 35 6.64 -4.74 -10.53
N GLU A 36 6.16 -4.42 -9.33
CA GLU A 36 6.89 -4.73 -8.08
C GLU A 36 5.91 -4.99 -6.94
N PRO A 37 5.17 -6.09 -7.00
CA PRO A 37 4.13 -6.33 -5.97
C PRO A 37 4.69 -6.39 -4.55
N TRP A 38 5.91 -6.88 -4.37
CA TRP A 38 6.52 -6.95 -3.03
C TRP A 38 6.64 -5.57 -2.38
N TYR A 39 6.71 -4.52 -3.16
CA TYR A 39 6.85 -3.16 -2.65
C TYR A 39 5.63 -2.74 -1.83
N ILE A 40 4.45 -3.20 -2.22
CA ILE A 40 3.21 -2.92 -1.49
C ILE A 40 3.27 -3.54 -0.08
N THR A 41 3.71 -4.78 0.02
CA THR A 41 3.86 -5.45 1.31
C THR A 41 4.90 -4.73 2.16
N TRP A 42 6.00 -4.32 1.54
CA TRP A 42 7.05 -3.59 2.24
C TRP A 42 6.50 -2.26 2.80
N LEU A 43 5.71 -1.53 2.00
CA LEU A 43 5.10 -0.28 2.45
C LEU A 43 4.17 -0.52 3.64
N GLN A 44 3.38 -1.58 3.58
CA GLN A 44 2.46 -1.94 4.67
C GLN A 44 3.22 -2.16 5.98
N GLU A 45 4.39 -2.76 5.91
CA GLU A 45 5.16 -3.12 7.10
C GLU A 45 6.07 -1.99 7.59
N ASN A 46 6.50 -1.11 6.71
CA ASN A 46 7.54 -0.13 7.03
C ASN A 46 7.09 1.33 7.00
N THR A 47 5.84 1.59 6.66
CA THR A 47 5.31 2.95 6.63
C THR A 47 3.93 2.98 7.28
N ASP A 48 3.36 4.19 7.35
CA ASP A 48 2.00 4.38 7.90
C ASP A 48 0.90 3.98 6.92
N LEU A 49 1.27 3.63 5.70
CA LEU A 49 0.28 3.24 4.71
C LEU A 49 -0.36 1.92 5.09
N ASP A 50 -1.66 1.85 4.93
CA ASP A 50 -2.42 0.67 5.26
C ASP A 50 -3.28 0.31 4.06
N PHE A 51 -3.05 -0.87 3.50
CA PHE A 51 -3.74 -1.31 2.29
C PHE A 51 -4.82 -2.32 2.63
N ASP A 52 -5.90 -2.28 1.86
CA ASP A 52 -6.96 -3.26 1.97
C ASP A 52 -6.39 -4.67 1.77
N HIS A 53 -7.00 -5.65 2.46
CA HIS A 53 -6.48 -7.02 2.38
C HIS A 53 -6.48 -7.60 0.95
N THR A 54 -7.40 -7.17 0.10
CA THR A 54 -7.41 -7.65 -1.30
C THR A 54 -6.18 -7.17 -2.06
N ILE A 55 -5.72 -5.96 -1.76
CA ILE A 55 -4.51 -5.42 -2.36
C ILE A 55 -3.29 -6.20 -1.84
N ILE A 56 -3.26 -6.46 -0.54
CA ILE A 56 -2.16 -7.22 0.06
C ILE A 56 -2.12 -8.65 -0.48
N GLU A 57 -3.28 -9.27 -0.67
CA GLU A 57 -3.33 -10.61 -1.27
C GLU A 57 -2.75 -10.61 -2.68
N ASP A 58 -3.08 -9.60 -3.48
CA ASP A 58 -2.53 -9.49 -4.83
C ASP A 58 -1.03 -9.27 -4.79
N ALA A 59 -0.54 -8.54 -3.80
CA ALA A 59 0.90 -8.28 -3.65
C ALA A 59 1.67 -9.56 -3.28
N ASN A 60 1.00 -10.52 -2.67
CA ASN A 60 1.64 -11.75 -2.21
C ASN A 60 1.48 -12.94 -3.15
N LYS A 61 0.91 -12.73 -4.30
CA LYS A 61 0.73 -13.82 -5.27
C LYS A 61 2.04 -14.25 -5.91
#